data_0c368a1327a0c189cfabc33cc8b46992
#
_entry.id   0c368a1327a0c189cfabc33cc8b46992
#
_cell.length_a   1.000
_cell.length_b   1.000
_cell.length_c   1.000
_cell.angle_alpha   90.00
_cell.angle_beta   90.00
_cell.angle_gamma   90.00
#
_symmetry.space_group_name_H-M   'P 1'
#
loop_
_entity.id
_entity.type
_entity.pdbx_description
1 polymer ?
#
loop_
_entity_poly.entity_id
_entity_poly.type
_entity_poly.pdbx_seq_one_letter_code
_entity_poly.pdbx_strand_id
1 'polypeptide(L)'
;MQIRGALWTTMALFLSLGAPVSASASDFPPVLEDIIGRSLGLAQLAQLALADDDAVARAARLRLRAAGPEGLRAFERAHEAALTAAHDAVLAAAEAPQDRRDPADLADPARARLLAALDTVCGQRDCLLSRLYWHTDLDEAVRTARREGKPVLSLRLLGDLRDELSCANSRFFRALLYPDPEVRALLRDRFVLHWASERPAPKITIDLGDGRQVVTTITGNSAHFVLDAGGRPVDVVPGLYAPAEFVAVLQRAEALARRTAVLAGDDLRDALADHHEARVRALDEALKSQALVTGQRPVPSPRAARPGAGDPRAGQAAPLAISKMAVEAPLLGATGEPVDRVAERWERIADVMAPTIALSRASLGLMRTQQWRSGDASRDATDRSAAIVALRRTLALDTLRNEQEIHREIHGWWARGATAPADLQSLVRRVYDDLFMTPARDPWLGLADPASYGGLVGGGRRTQVHL
;
A
#
# COMPACT_ATOMS: atom_id res chain seq x y z
N MET A 1 56.94 -41.82 -5.52
CA MET A 1 57.38 -40.46 -5.94
C MET A 1 56.14 -39.67 -6.45
N GLN A 2 55.86 -38.63 -5.76
CA GLN A 2 54.87 -37.60 -6.00
C GLN A 2 53.36 -37.91 -5.88
N ILE A 3 52.89 -37.46 -4.76
CA ILE A 3 51.54 -37.24 -4.28
C ILE A 3 50.97 -35.99 -4.93
N ARG A 4 49.74 -36.03 -5.42
CA ARG A 4 48.87 -34.82 -5.54
C ARG A 4 47.52 -35.16 -4.92
N GLY A 5 47.31 -34.62 -3.73
CA GLY A 5 46.01 -34.58 -3.06
C GLY A 5 45.11 -33.54 -3.67
N ALA A 6 43.86 -33.89 -3.88
CA ALA A 6 42.76 -32.95 -4.14
C ALA A 6 41.85 -32.94 -2.93
N LEU A 7 41.84 -31.84 -2.23
CA LEU A 7 40.81 -31.51 -1.22
C LEU A 7 39.51 -31.17 -1.95
N TRP A 8 38.49 -31.95 -1.70
CA TRP A 8 37.11 -31.57 -1.91
C TRP A 8 36.51 -31.33 -0.54
N THR A 9 36.31 -30.08 -0.21
CA THR A 9 35.63 -29.68 1.01
C THR A 9 34.15 -29.52 0.72
N THR A 10 33.37 -30.30 1.40
CA THR A 10 31.92 -30.35 1.50
C THR A 10 31.31 -28.97 1.76
N MET A 11 30.46 -28.49 0.84
CA MET A 11 29.59 -27.35 1.03
C MET A 11 28.31 -27.86 1.68
N ALA A 12 28.17 -27.60 2.97
CA ALA A 12 26.96 -27.90 3.73
C ALA A 12 25.85 -26.92 3.35
N LEU A 13 24.78 -27.46 2.84
CA LEU A 13 23.51 -26.78 2.53
C LEU A 13 22.79 -26.46 3.83
N PHE A 14 22.77 -25.22 4.28
CA PHE A 14 21.86 -24.75 5.30
C PHE A 14 20.59 -24.19 4.64
N LEU A 15 19.56 -25.02 4.62
CA LEU A 15 18.18 -24.60 4.43
C LEU A 15 17.70 -23.98 5.75
N SER A 16 17.51 -22.69 5.80
CA SER A 16 16.85 -22.00 6.92
C SER A 16 15.47 -21.54 6.53
N LEU A 17 14.53 -22.01 7.34
CA LEU A 17 13.11 -21.62 7.43
C LEU A 17 12.90 -20.12 7.34
N GLY A 18 11.93 -19.71 6.50
CA GLY A 18 11.53 -18.32 6.33
C GLY A 18 10.87 -17.71 7.56
N ALA A 19 11.65 -16.90 8.27
CA ALA A 19 11.13 -15.87 9.17
C ALA A 19 11.16 -14.52 8.44
N PRO A 20 10.28 -13.54 8.76
CA PRO A 20 10.35 -12.22 8.16
C PRO A 20 11.67 -11.58 8.57
N VAL A 21 12.55 -11.34 7.58
CA VAL A 21 13.84 -10.70 7.80
C VAL A 21 13.58 -9.22 8.03
N SER A 22 13.46 -8.83 9.28
CA SER A 22 13.85 -7.49 9.71
C SER A 22 15.37 -7.46 9.64
N ALA A 23 15.93 -6.85 8.58
CA ALA A 23 17.37 -6.67 8.47
C ALA A 23 17.84 -5.82 9.65
N SER A 24 18.41 -6.48 10.66
CA SER A 24 19.12 -5.80 11.74
C SER A 24 20.49 -5.36 11.22
N ALA A 25 21.07 -4.34 11.82
CA ALA A 25 22.38 -3.79 11.46
C ALA A 25 23.54 -4.82 11.52
N SER A 26 23.26 -6.06 11.92
CA SER A 26 24.24 -7.17 12.08
C SER A 26 24.40 -8.07 10.84
N ASP A 27 23.66 -7.86 9.76
CA ASP A 27 23.71 -8.75 8.57
C ASP A 27 24.80 -8.37 7.55
N PHE A 28 25.76 -7.54 7.92
CA PHE A 28 26.86 -7.17 7.03
C PHE A 28 28.03 -8.16 7.14
N PRO A 29 28.60 -8.61 6.00
CA PRO A 29 29.88 -9.30 6.04
C PRO A 29 30.94 -8.37 6.64
N PRO A 30 31.74 -8.80 7.60
CA PRO A 30 32.70 -7.95 8.33
C PRO A 30 33.74 -7.24 7.43
N VAL A 31 33.98 -7.73 6.21
CA VAL A 31 34.88 -7.11 5.23
C VAL A 31 34.31 -5.81 4.64
N LEU A 32 32.98 -5.64 4.61
CA LEU A 32 32.33 -4.44 4.07
C LEU A 32 32.27 -3.31 5.11
N GLU A 33 32.24 -3.61 6.39
CA GLU A 33 32.36 -2.61 7.46
C GLU A 33 33.73 -1.90 7.45
N ASP A 34 34.78 -2.59 7.05
CA ASP A 34 36.13 -1.99 6.90
C ASP A 34 36.26 -1.11 5.66
N ILE A 35 35.63 -1.46 4.54
CA ILE A 35 35.70 -0.71 3.26
C ILE A 35 34.82 0.54 3.29
N ILE A 36 33.65 0.48 3.92
CA ILE A 36 32.69 1.59 4.04
C ILE A 36 32.79 2.22 5.44
N GLY A 37 33.92 2.18 6.07
CA GLY A 37 34.15 2.59 7.46
C GLY A 37 33.19 3.64 8.02
N ARG A 38 32.99 3.64 9.33
CA ARG A 38 32.08 4.55 10.08
C ARG A 38 32.27 6.06 9.81
N SER A 39 33.23 6.42 8.95
CA SER A 39 33.65 7.80 8.67
C SER A 39 33.11 8.43 7.38
N LEU A 40 32.40 7.67 6.50
CA LEU A 40 31.84 8.24 5.29
C LEU A 40 30.62 9.11 5.56
N GLY A 41 30.67 10.35 5.08
CA GLY A 41 29.54 11.27 5.15
C GLY A 41 28.41 10.88 4.19
N LEU A 42 27.20 11.39 4.45
CA LEU A 42 26.01 11.07 3.63
C LEU A 42 26.20 11.40 2.15
N ALA A 43 26.94 12.46 1.81
CA ALA A 43 27.24 12.83 0.44
C ALA A 43 28.08 11.77 -0.29
N GLN A 44 29.06 11.20 0.38
CA GLN A 44 29.90 10.13 -0.17
C GLN A 44 29.11 8.83 -0.33
N LEU A 45 28.29 8.49 0.68
CA LEU A 45 27.39 7.35 0.59
C LEU A 45 26.39 7.49 -0.57
N ALA A 46 25.90 8.69 -0.82
CA ALA A 46 24.98 8.95 -1.93
C ALA A 46 25.65 8.67 -3.29
N GLN A 47 26.92 9.04 -3.45
CA GLN A 47 27.67 8.70 -4.69
C GLN A 47 27.90 7.19 -4.81
N LEU A 48 28.28 6.53 -3.73
CA LEU A 48 28.52 5.09 -3.70
C LEU A 48 27.26 4.25 -3.89
N ALA A 49 26.08 4.81 -3.66
CA ALA A 49 24.80 4.12 -3.85
C ALA A 49 24.54 3.66 -5.29
N LEU A 50 25.27 4.21 -6.26
CA LEU A 50 25.22 3.85 -7.68
C LEU A 50 26.55 3.26 -8.20
N ALA A 51 27.46 2.85 -7.29
CA ALA A 51 28.72 2.22 -7.70
C ALA A 51 28.48 0.98 -8.54
N ASP A 52 29.48 0.64 -9.39
CA ASP A 52 29.41 -0.57 -10.23
C ASP A 52 29.57 -1.86 -9.43
N ASP A 53 30.24 -1.81 -8.28
CA ASP A 53 30.27 -2.90 -7.32
C ASP A 53 28.94 -2.96 -6.56
N ASP A 54 28.17 -4.00 -6.81
CA ASP A 54 26.84 -4.20 -6.22
C ASP A 54 26.87 -4.29 -4.68
N ALA A 55 27.93 -4.83 -4.08
CA ALA A 55 28.04 -4.94 -2.65
C ALA A 55 28.27 -3.57 -2.01
N VAL A 56 29.15 -2.76 -2.59
CA VAL A 56 29.39 -1.38 -2.17
C VAL A 56 28.13 -0.54 -2.33
N ALA A 57 27.49 -0.60 -3.48
CA ALA A 57 26.27 0.14 -3.77
C ALA A 57 25.14 -0.24 -2.80
N ARG A 58 24.95 -1.52 -2.54
CA ARG A 58 23.95 -2.03 -1.59
C ARG A 58 24.21 -1.53 -0.17
N ALA A 59 25.45 -1.64 0.31
CA ALA A 59 25.82 -1.19 1.64
C ALA A 59 25.58 0.33 1.80
N ALA A 60 25.95 1.14 0.79
CA ALA A 60 25.73 2.57 0.79
C ALA A 60 24.24 2.93 0.85
N ARG A 61 23.39 2.24 0.06
CA ARG A 61 21.92 2.41 0.07
C ARG A 61 21.32 2.11 1.44
N LEU A 62 21.73 1.02 2.07
CA LEU A 62 21.25 0.63 3.40
C LEU A 62 21.66 1.63 4.47
N ARG A 63 22.88 2.19 4.41
CA ARG A 63 23.32 3.25 5.33
C ARG A 63 22.58 4.57 5.12
N LEU A 64 22.31 4.96 3.86
CA LEU A 64 21.46 6.12 3.57
C LEU A 64 20.06 5.91 4.13
N ARG A 65 19.49 4.71 3.94
CA ARG A 65 18.19 4.37 4.51
C ARG A 65 18.20 4.45 6.05
N ALA A 66 19.22 3.92 6.70
CA ALA A 66 19.37 3.98 8.15
C ALA A 66 19.54 5.42 8.67
N ALA A 67 20.03 6.35 7.84
CA ALA A 67 20.09 7.78 8.18
C ALA A 67 18.72 8.50 8.06
N GLY A 68 17.67 7.78 7.72
CA GLY A 68 16.31 8.32 7.69
C GLY A 68 16.08 9.34 6.57
N PRO A 69 15.17 10.31 6.78
CA PRO A 69 14.88 11.36 5.78
C PRO A 69 16.11 12.15 5.37
N GLU A 70 17.16 12.24 6.20
CA GLU A 70 18.40 12.92 5.84
C GLU A 70 19.20 12.15 4.79
N GLY A 71 19.22 10.83 4.88
CA GLY A 71 19.82 9.98 3.86
C GLY A 71 19.12 10.10 2.51
N LEU A 72 17.78 10.17 2.51
CA LEU A 72 17.01 10.42 1.28
C LEU A 72 17.38 11.80 0.69
N ARG A 73 17.39 12.85 1.50
CA ARG A 73 17.80 14.19 1.03
C ARG A 73 19.23 14.22 0.49
N ALA A 74 20.14 13.46 1.09
CA ALA A 74 21.52 13.38 0.59
C ALA A 74 21.58 12.68 -0.78
N PHE A 75 20.82 11.60 -0.96
CA PHE A 75 20.70 10.90 -2.24
C PHE A 75 20.10 11.81 -3.31
N GLU A 76 19.02 12.52 -2.99
CA GLU A 76 18.37 13.47 -3.91
C GLU A 76 19.32 14.56 -4.39
N ARG A 77 20.05 15.20 -3.46
CA ARG A 77 21.04 16.25 -3.84
C ARG A 77 22.16 15.71 -4.71
N ALA A 78 22.66 14.51 -4.41
CA ALA A 78 23.76 13.93 -5.17
C ALA A 78 23.39 13.56 -6.61
N HIS A 79 22.11 13.26 -6.85
CA HIS A 79 21.58 12.79 -8.13
C HIS A 79 20.49 13.69 -8.72
N GLU A 80 20.45 14.96 -8.30
CA GLU A 80 19.38 15.91 -8.63
C GLU A 80 19.07 15.99 -10.13
N ALA A 81 20.08 16.19 -10.95
CA ALA A 81 19.90 16.32 -12.40
C ALA A 81 19.29 15.06 -13.03
N ALA A 82 19.79 13.88 -12.67
CA ALA A 82 19.28 12.61 -13.20
C ALA A 82 17.87 12.31 -12.71
N LEU A 83 17.57 12.60 -11.43
CA LEU A 83 16.24 12.46 -10.86
C LEU A 83 15.23 13.44 -11.46
N THR A 84 15.65 14.68 -11.77
CA THR A 84 14.81 15.67 -12.45
C THR A 84 14.49 15.21 -13.86
N ALA A 85 15.49 14.78 -14.63
CA ALA A 85 15.27 14.26 -15.98
C ALA A 85 14.32 13.04 -15.97
N ALA A 86 14.50 12.13 -15.00
CA ALA A 86 13.61 10.98 -14.84
C ALA A 86 12.17 11.39 -14.47
N HIS A 87 12.02 12.37 -13.59
CA HIS A 87 10.73 12.93 -13.19
C HIS A 87 10.01 13.58 -14.38
N ASP A 88 10.72 14.45 -15.14
CA ASP A 88 10.14 15.15 -16.28
C ASP A 88 9.72 14.19 -17.40
N ALA A 89 10.47 13.11 -17.61
CA ALA A 89 10.10 12.07 -18.56
C ALA A 89 8.79 11.35 -18.14
N VAL A 90 8.58 11.12 -16.84
CA VAL A 90 7.30 10.55 -16.36
C VAL A 90 6.16 11.56 -16.53
N LEU A 91 6.38 12.83 -16.24
CA LEU A 91 5.35 13.86 -16.47
C LEU A 91 5.01 14.00 -17.97
N ALA A 92 6.00 13.94 -18.85
CA ALA A 92 5.79 13.96 -20.29
C ALA A 92 4.98 12.74 -20.78
N ALA A 93 5.14 11.59 -20.15
CA ALA A 93 4.37 10.38 -20.46
C ALA A 93 2.86 10.57 -20.26
N ALA A 94 2.43 11.42 -19.34
CA ALA A 94 1.01 11.72 -19.10
C ALA A 94 0.32 12.28 -20.36
N GLU A 95 1.05 13.06 -21.15
CA GLU A 95 0.56 13.76 -22.34
C GLU A 95 0.98 13.07 -23.65
N ALA A 96 1.77 11.99 -23.55
CA ALA A 96 2.26 11.31 -24.75
C ALA A 96 1.11 10.78 -25.60
N PRO A 97 1.20 10.88 -26.95
CA PRO A 97 0.24 10.26 -27.86
C PRO A 97 0.04 8.78 -27.55
N GLN A 98 -1.14 8.29 -27.83
CA GLN A 98 -1.53 6.92 -27.44
C GLN A 98 -0.75 5.84 -28.19
N ASP A 99 -0.39 6.11 -29.46
CA ASP A 99 0.41 5.26 -30.32
C ASP A 99 1.91 5.28 -30.00
N ARG A 100 2.36 6.22 -29.16
CA ARG A 100 3.74 6.30 -28.74
C ARG A 100 4.07 5.12 -27.81
N ARG A 101 4.90 4.23 -28.32
CA ARG A 101 5.52 3.16 -27.53
C ARG A 101 6.62 3.74 -26.65
N ASP A 102 7.01 2.94 -25.66
CA ASP A 102 8.03 3.24 -24.68
C ASP A 102 9.25 3.94 -25.33
N PRO A 103 9.59 5.13 -24.89
CA PRO A 103 10.86 5.73 -25.25
C PRO A 103 11.99 4.81 -24.78
N ALA A 104 13.00 4.61 -25.63
CA ALA A 104 14.22 3.85 -25.27
C ALA A 104 14.84 4.31 -23.95
N ASP A 105 14.56 5.55 -23.54
CA ASP A 105 14.99 6.15 -22.27
C ASP A 105 14.43 5.47 -21.02
N LEU A 106 13.27 4.77 -21.09
CA LEU A 106 12.74 4.03 -19.96
C LEU A 106 13.42 2.66 -19.77
N ALA A 107 14.05 2.15 -20.82
CA ALA A 107 14.83 0.90 -20.80
C ALA A 107 16.31 1.16 -20.43
N ASP A 108 16.72 2.41 -20.17
CA ASP A 108 18.09 2.75 -19.79
C ASP A 108 18.49 2.06 -18.47
N PRO A 109 19.52 1.18 -18.48
CA PRO A 109 19.98 0.49 -17.28
C PRO A 109 20.47 1.45 -16.17
N ALA A 110 21.07 2.60 -16.53
CA ALA A 110 21.53 3.57 -15.55
C ALA A 110 20.34 4.22 -14.82
N ARG A 111 19.29 4.56 -15.56
CA ARG A 111 18.02 5.05 -14.99
C ARG A 111 17.36 3.99 -14.10
N ALA A 112 17.31 2.74 -14.55
CA ALA A 112 16.75 1.64 -13.74
C ALA A 112 17.51 1.47 -12.41
N ARG A 113 18.86 1.54 -12.44
CA ARG A 113 19.72 1.49 -11.24
C ARG A 113 19.46 2.67 -10.30
N LEU A 114 19.35 3.88 -10.85
CA LEU A 114 19.02 5.09 -10.08
C LEU A 114 17.69 4.95 -9.34
N LEU A 115 16.64 4.51 -10.05
CA LEU A 115 15.30 4.38 -9.49
C LEU A 115 15.24 3.26 -8.43
N ALA A 116 15.89 2.13 -8.66
CA ALA A 116 15.99 1.04 -7.68
C ALA A 116 16.74 1.47 -6.41
N ALA A 117 17.79 2.30 -6.55
CA ALA A 117 18.50 2.88 -5.42
C ALA A 117 17.61 3.84 -4.62
N LEU A 118 16.89 4.73 -5.31
CA LEU A 118 15.93 5.64 -4.69
C LEU A 118 14.83 4.87 -3.94
N ASP A 119 14.23 3.85 -4.57
CA ASP A 119 13.19 3.00 -3.96
C ASP A 119 13.69 2.34 -2.67
N THR A 120 14.95 1.88 -2.67
CA THR A 120 15.59 1.29 -1.48
C THR A 120 15.71 2.33 -0.37
N VAL A 121 16.18 3.54 -0.66
CA VAL A 121 16.35 4.59 0.35
C VAL A 121 15.00 5.10 0.88
N CYS A 122 14.01 5.27 0.02
CA CYS A 122 12.63 5.62 0.40
C CYS A 122 11.96 4.55 1.26
N GLY A 123 12.28 3.27 1.03
CA GLY A 123 11.57 2.14 1.63
C GLY A 123 10.19 1.87 1.01
N GLN A 124 10.01 2.28 -0.23
CA GLN A 124 8.84 1.97 -1.07
C GLN A 124 9.25 1.85 -2.53
N ARG A 125 8.52 1.06 -3.30
CA ARG A 125 8.65 1.00 -4.76
C ARG A 125 8.00 2.23 -5.41
N ASP A 126 8.45 2.61 -6.60
CA ASP A 126 7.91 3.73 -7.40
C ASP A 126 8.03 5.09 -6.68
N CYS A 127 9.12 5.30 -5.93
CA CYS A 127 9.32 6.47 -5.09
C CYS A 127 9.61 7.77 -5.88
N LEU A 128 9.98 7.70 -7.16
CA LEU A 128 10.46 8.85 -7.94
C LEU A 128 9.59 10.10 -7.84
N LEU A 129 8.29 9.96 -7.90
CA LEU A 129 7.35 11.09 -7.88
C LEU A 129 6.91 11.47 -6.46
N SER A 130 6.84 10.50 -5.56
CA SER A 130 6.42 10.73 -4.18
C SER A 130 7.55 11.29 -3.32
N ARG A 131 8.78 10.76 -3.46
CA ARG A 131 9.94 11.13 -2.62
C ARG A 131 9.62 11.06 -1.11
N LEU A 132 8.80 10.08 -0.70
CA LEU A 132 8.39 9.87 0.67
C LEU A 132 9.33 8.88 1.35
N TYR A 133 9.85 9.23 2.52
CA TYR A 133 10.61 8.31 3.35
C TYR A 133 9.67 7.55 4.29
N TRP A 134 9.73 6.22 4.26
CA TRP A 134 8.91 5.35 5.10
C TRP A 134 9.75 4.59 6.12
N HIS A 135 9.52 4.79 7.39
CA HIS A 135 10.05 3.94 8.46
C HIS A 135 9.44 2.53 8.36
N THR A 136 10.22 1.51 8.72
CA THR A 136 9.76 0.11 8.85
C THR A 136 9.80 -0.38 10.30
N ASP A 137 10.35 0.43 11.20
CA ASP A 137 10.33 0.24 12.65
C ASP A 137 9.40 1.29 13.25
N LEU A 138 8.35 0.82 13.96
CA LEU A 138 7.34 1.71 14.53
C LEU A 138 7.91 2.54 15.69
N ASP A 139 8.77 1.95 16.50
CA ASP A 139 9.36 2.66 17.65
C ASP A 139 10.29 3.78 17.18
N GLU A 140 11.04 3.56 16.10
CA GLU A 140 11.82 4.61 15.44
C GLU A 140 10.93 5.71 14.88
N ALA A 141 9.83 5.37 14.20
CA ALA A 141 8.86 6.33 13.70
C ALA A 141 8.27 7.16 14.85
N VAL A 142 7.87 6.54 15.95
CA VAL A 142 7.33 7.23 17.13
C VAL A 142 8.38 8.12 17.80
N ARG A 143 9.64 7.66 17.92
CA ARG A 143 10.73 8.52 18.43
C ARG A 143 10.92 9.75 17.55
N THR A 144 10.86 9.58 16.23
CA THR A 144 10.95 10.69 15.27
C THR A 144 9.74 11.61 15.39
N ALA A 145 8.53 11.06 15.49
CA ALA A 145 7.29 11.80 15.66
C ALA A 145 7.30 12.69 16.91
N ARG A 146 7.75 12.16 18.03
CA ARG A 146 7.91 12.93 19.27
C ARG A 146 8.91 14.09 19.13
N ARG A 147 10.04 13.84 18.45
CA ARG A 147 11.05 14.87 18.22
C ARG A 147 10.56 15.99 17.31
N GLU A 148 9.76 15.64 16.29
CA GLU A 148 9.25 16.58 15.29
C GLU A 148 7.89 17.19 15.65
N GLY A 149 7.23 16.70 16.69
CA GLY A 149 5.87 17.12 17.06
C GLY A 149 4.82 16.77 15.99
N LYS A 150 5.04 15.70 15.22
CA LYS A 150 4.16 15.23 14.15
C LYS A 150 3.43 13.96 14.54
N PRO A 151 2.20 13.71 14.07
CA PRO A 151 1.58 12.39 14.14
C PRO A 151 2.30 11.38 13.26
N VAL A 152 2.13 10.09 13.58
CA VAL A 152 2.57 8.98 12.72
C VAL A 152 1.44 8.56 11.80
N LEU A 153 1.72 8.40 10.51
CA LEU A 153 0.84 7.70 9.58
C LEU A 153 1.41 6.31 9.32
N SER A 154 0.78 5.28 9.90
CA SER A 154 1.19 3.89 9.79
C SER A 154 0.34 3.16 8.77
N LEU A 155 0.87 2.95 7.56
CA LEU A 155 0.24 2.09 6.56
C LEU A 155 0.37 0.63 6.97
N ARG A 156 -0.76 -0.07 7.07
CA ARG A 156 -0.84 -1.52 7.22
C ARG A 156 -1.32 -2.14 5.92
N LEU A 157 -0.62 -3.17 5.44
CA LEU A 157 -0.88 -3.78 4.13
C LEU A 157 -0.60 -5.27 4.16
N LEU A 158 -1.03 -5.97 3.12
CA LEU A 158 -0.57 -7.34 2.84
C LEU A 158 0.58 -7.28 1.81
N GLY A 159 1.65 -8.01 2.10
CA GLY A 159 2.89 -7.97 1.32
C GLY A 159 3.83 -6.85 1.74
N ASP A 160 4.77 -6.50 0.91
CA ASP A 160 5.81 -5.51 1.16
C ASP A 160 5.60 -4.30 0.25
N LEU A 161 5.67 -3.08 0.81
CA LEU A 161 5.50 -1.84 0.03
C LEU A 161 6.60 -1.65 -1.03
N ARG A 162 7.72 -2.34 -0.88
CA ARG A 162 8.86 -2.34 -1.83
C ARG A 162 8.67 -3.32 -2.98
N ASP A 163 7.75 -4.30 -2.83
CA ASP A 163 7.51 -5.33 -3.83
C ASP A 163 6.58 -4.82 -4.94
N GLU A 164 6.81 -5.34 -6.14
CA GLU A 164 5.91 -5.10 -7.26
C GLU A 164 4.51 -5.67 -6.99
N LEU A 165 4.46 -6.90 -6.52
CA LEU A 165 3.24 -7.62 -6.21
C LEU A 165 2.88 -7.56 -4.71
N SER A 166 2.87 -6.36 -4.13
CA SER A 166 2.13 -6.10 -2.90
C SER A 166 0.62 -6.06 -3.18
N CYS A 167 -0.23 -6.00 -2.17
CA CYS A 167 -1.68 -5.98 -2.38
C CYS A 167 -2.10 -4.86 -3.35
N ALA A 168 -3.22 -5.05 -4.07
CA ALA A 168 -3.64 -4.12 -5.11
C ALA A 168 -3.83 -2.69 -4.60
N ASN A 169 -4.37 -2.49 -3.38
CA ASN A 169 -4.51 -1.16 -2.80
C ASN A 169 -3.18 -0.44 -2.61
N SER A 170 -2.16 -1.11 -2.08
CA SER A 170 -0.84 -0.50 -1.91
C SER A 170 -0.19 -0.13 -3.25
N ARG A 171 -0.46 -0.88 -4.32
CA ARG A 171 -0.06 -0.52 -5.69
C ARG A 171 -0.76 0.76 -6.17
N PHE A 172 -2.07 0.88 -5.92
CA PHE A 172 -2.82 2.11 -6.20
C PHE A 172 -2.31 3.30 -5.38
N PHE A 173 -1.97 3.10 -4.10
CA PHE A 173 -1.38 4.18 -3.30
C PHE A 173 -0.09 4.70 -3.93
N ARG A 174 0.82 3.81 -4.33
CA ARG A 174 2.09 4.19 -4.95
C ARG A 174 1.94 4.84 -6.33
N ALA A 175 0.97 4.37 -7.12
CA ALA A 175 0.78 4.85 -8.49
C ALA A 175 -0.12 6.09 -8.58
N LEU A 176 -1.06 6.26 -7.64
CA LEU A 176 -2.13 7.24 -7.77
C LEU A 176 -2.16 8.27 -6.64
N LEU A 177 -2.06 7.85 -5.36
CA LEU A 177 -2.17 8.77 -4.23
C LEU A 177 -0.85 9.48 -3.93
N TYR A 178 0.22 8.72 -3.69
CA TYR A 178 1.49 9.31 -3.23
C TYR A 178 2.20 10.19 -4.26
N PRO A 179 2.04 9.98 -5.59
CA PRO A 179 2.54 10.91 -6.61
C PRO A 179 1.75 12.21 -6.70
N ASP A 180 0.52 12.25 -6.20
CA ASP A 180 -0.30 13.45 -6.21
C ASP A 180 0.38 14.57 -5.41
N PRO A 181 0.52 15.81 -5.95
CA PRO A 181 1.28 16.87 -5.29
C PRO A 181 0.75 17.28 -3.93
N GLU A 182 -0.59 17.33 -3.76
CA GLU A 182 -1.21 17.74 -2.49
C GLU A 182 -1.10 16.63 -1.44
N VAL A 183 -1.35 15.38 -1.85
CA VAL A 183 -1.14 14.21 -0.99
C VAL A 183 0.31 14.12 -0.57
N ARG A 184 1.24 14.21 -1.51
CA ARG A 184 2.68 14.17 -1.23
C ARG A 184 3.12 15.23 -0.24
N ALA A 185 2.69 16.50 -0.46
CA ALA A 185 3.04 17.60 0.43
C ALA A 185 2.50 17.36 1.83
N LEU A 186 1.23 16.96 1.96
CA LEU A 186 0.62 16.66 3.25
C LEU A 186 1.38 15.54 3.99
N LEU A 187 1.66 14.43 3.30
CA LEU A 187 2.34 13.28 3.90
C LEU A 187 3.75 13.63 4.36
N ARG A 188 4.53 14.31 3.52
CA ARG A 188 5.93 14.68 3.81
C ARG A 188 6.03 15.69 4.94
N ASP A 189 5.17 16.70 4.91
CA ASP A 189 5.36 17.87 5.77
C ASP A 189 4.65 17.73 7.11
N ARG A 190 3.57 16.93 7.19
CA ARG A 190 2.69 16.86 8.36
C ARG A 190 2.74 15.54 9.13
N PHE A 191 3.33 14.47 8.56
CA PHE A 191 3.38 13.15 9.18
C PHE A 191 4.79 12.60 9.22
N VAL A 192 5.03 11.69 10.17
CA VAL A 192 6.09 10.70 10.11
C VAL A 192 5.49 9.43 9.52
N LEU A 193 6.07 8.93 8.44
CA LEU A 193 5.49 7.82 7.70
C LEU A 193 6.11 6.50 8.15
N HIS A 194 5.25 5.52 8.41
CA HIS A 194 5.62 4.16 8.76
C HIS A 194 4.75 3.17 7.97
N TRP A 195 5.32 2.03 7.60
CA TRP A 195 4.52 0.91 7.10
C TRP A 195 4.94 -0.41 7.74
N ALA A 196 3.98 -1.33 7.84
CA ALA A 196 4.25 -2.71 8.22
C ALA A 196 3.36 -3.66 7.43
N SER A 197 3.93 -4.83 7.13
CA SER A 197 3.20 -5.95 6.55
C SER A 197 2.46 -6.71 7.62
N GLU A 198 1.15 -6.91 7.45
CA GLU A 198 0.37 -7.77 8.35
C GLU A 198 0.58 -9.26 8.04
N ARG A 199 0.86 -9.58 6.79
CA ARG A 199 1.25 -10.90 6.29
C ARG A 199 1.65 -10.81 4.81
N PRO A 200 2.26 -11.86 4.22
CA PRO A 200 2.50 -11.94 2.79
C PRO A 200 1.21 -11.74 1.98
N ALA A 201 1.29 -11.04 0.85
CA ALA A 201 0.16 -10.92 -0.06
C ALA A 201 -0.07 -12.28 -0.76
N PRO A 202 -1.29 -12.82 -0.70
CA PRO A 202 -1.61 -14.03 -1.44
C PRO A 202 -1.49 -13.78 -2.94
N LYS A 203 -0.96 -14.77 -3.67
CA LYS A 203 -0.78 -14.70 -5.13
C LYS A 203 -1.50 -15.85 -5.81
N ILE A 204 -2.07 -15.58 -6.97
CA ILE A 204 -2.55 -16.60 -7.92
C ILE A 204 -1.58 -16.60 -9.09
N THR A 205 -1.12 -17.79 -9.46
CA THR A 205 -0.37 -18.03 -10.69
C THR A 205 -1.23 -18.86 -11.63
N ILE A 206 -1.48 -18.35 -12.83
CA ILE A 206 -2.14 -19.07 -13.90
C ILE A 206 -1.07 -19.44 -14.92
N ASP A 207 -0.78 -20.72 -15.05
CA ASP A 207 0.06 -21.24 -16.12
C ASP A 207 -0.83 -21.55 -17.34
N LEU A 208 -0.51 -20.91 -18.48
CA LEU A 208 -1.30 -21.07 -19.70
C LEU A 208 -0.91 -22.30 -20.51
N GLY A 209 0.10 -23.07 -20.05
CA GLY A 209 0.54 -24.30 -20.72
C GLY A 209 1.41 -24.09 -21.97
N ASP A 210 1.67 -22.86 -22.35
CA ASP A 210 2.50 -22.47 -23.49
C ASP A 210 3.80 -21.76 -23.10
N GLY A 211 4.14 -21.81 -21.81
CA GLY A 211 5.30 -21.14 -21.22
C GLY A 211 5.00 -19.74 -20.69
N ARG A 212 3.79 -19.19 -20.91
CA ARG A 212 3.35 -17.94 -20.32
C ARG A 212 2.68 -18.18 -18.97
N GLN A 213 3.01 -17.31 -18.02
CA GLN A 213 2.37 -17.30 -16.70
C GLN A 213 1.81 -15.92 -16.38
N VAL A 214 0.63 -15.88 -15.78
CA VAL A 214 0.03 -14.67 -15.22
C VAL A 214 0.08 -14.79 -13.71
N VAL A 215 0.80 -13.88 -13.06
CA VAL A 215 0.89 -13.82 -11.60
C VAL A 215 0.22 -12.54 -11.12
N THR A 216 -0.71 -12.64 -10.19
CA THR A 216 -1.37 -11.49 -9.58
C THR A 216 -1.66 -11.73 -8.10
N THR A 217 -1.84 -10.65 -7.35
CA THR A 217 -2.29 -10.75 -5.96
C THR A 217 -3.79 -10.90 -5.90
N ILE A 218 -4.27 -11.59 -4.87
CA ILE A 218 -5.68 -11.78 -4.58
C ILE A 218 -5.94 -11.47 -3.13
N THR A 219 -7.13 -10.94 -2.84
CA THR A 219 -7.55 -10.53 -1.50
C THR A 219 -6.64 -9.47 -0.86
N GLY A 220 -6.96 -9.06 0.34
CA GLY A 220 -6.19 -8.07 1.08
C GLY A 220 -6.64 -6.64 0.80
N ASN A 221 -6.75 -5.90 1.85
CA ASN A 221 -7.01 -4.48 1.85
C ASN A 221 -5.87 -3.81 2.62
N SER A 222 -5.80 -2.49 2.58
CA SER A 222 -4.81 -1.71 3.30
C SER A 222 -5.47 -0.52 3.96
N ALA A 223 -4.94 -0.08 5.09
CA ALA A 223 -5.43 1.09 5.80
C ALA A 223 -4.27 1.92 6.33
N HIS A 224 -4.49 3.23 6.42
CA HIS A 224 -3.59 4.17 7.05
C HIS A 224 -4.07 4.44 8.47
N PHE A 225 -3.33 3.98 9.46
CA PHE A 225 -3.60 4.22 10.88
C PHE A 225 -2.94 5.52 11.28
N VAL A 226 -3.72 6.45 11.81
CA VAL A 226 -3.22 7.73 12.32
C VAL A 226 -2.97 7.59 13.81
N LEU A 227 -1.72 7.81 14.20
CA LEU A 227 -1.29 7.79 15.60
C LEU A 227 -0.87 9.19 16.00
N ASP A 228 -1.09 9.57 17.25
CA ASP A 228 -0.49 10.78 17.79
C ASP A 228 1.04 10.65 17.88
N ALA A 229 1.73 11.71 18.25
CA ALA A 229 3.19 11.70 18.39
C ALA A 229 3.68 10.73 19.49
N GLY A 230 2.81 10.27 20.37
CA GLY A 230 3.05 9.24 21.37
C GLY A 230 2.91 7.81 20.88
N GLY A 231 2.36 7.61 19.67
CA GLY A 231 2.08 6.30 19.10
C GLY A 231 0.70 5.75 19.44
N ARG A 232 -0.20 6.57 20.04
CA ARG A 232 -1.57 6.14 20.36
C ARG A 232 -2.46 6.29 19.13
N PRO A 233 -3.26 5.27 18.76
CA PRO A 233 -4.16 5.37 17.62
C PRO A 233 -5.28 6.38 17.89
N VAL A 234 -5.57 7.22 16.90
CA VAL A 234 -6.62 8.23 16.95
C VAL A 234 -7.61 8.12 15.82
N ASP A 235 -7.23 7.53 14.68
CA ASP A 235 -8.12 7.29 13.55
C ASP A 235 -7.56 6.20 12.62
N VAL A 236 -8.40 5.69 11.71
CA VAL A 236 -7.99 4.76 10.66
C VAL A 236 -8.66 5.15 9.34
N VAL A 237 -7.87 5.42 8.32
CA VAL A 237 -8.34 5.72 6.97
C VAL A 237 -8.30 4.44 6.14
N PRO A 238 -9.45 3.75 5.93
CA PRO A 238 -9.48 2.43 5.30
C PRO A 238 -9.49 2.52 3.78
N GLY A 239 -8.73 1.65 3.12
CA GLY A 239 -8.82 1.46 1.67
C GLY A 239 -8.35 2.63 0.82
N LEU A 240 -8.84 2.68 -0.42
CA LEU A 240 -8.47 3.66 -1.43
C LEU A 240 -9.49 4.80 -1.49
N TYR A 241 -8.99 6.02 -1.64
CA TYR A 241 -9.76 7.27 -1.76
C TYR A 241 -9.37 8.02 -3.03
N ALA A 242 -10.26 8.87 -3.52
CA ALA A 242 -9.87 9.91 -4.44
C ALA A 242 -8.90 10.90 -3.75
N PRO A 243 -7.92 11.49 -4.48
CA PRO A 243 -6.84 12.26 -3.84
C PRO A 243 -7.32 13.41 -2.94
N ALA A 244 -8.28 14.21 -3.40
CA ALA A 244 -8.78 15.36 -2.62
C ALA A 244 -9.48 14.91 -1.32
N GLU A 245 -10.28 13.85 -1.38
CA GLU A 245 -10.94 13.26 -0.21
C GLU A 245 -9.94 12.65 0.76
N PHE A 246 -8.88 12.00 0.24
CA PHE A 246 -7.80 11.48 1.06
C PHE A 246 -7.09 12.60 1.85
N VAL A 247 -6.79 13.71 1.18
CA VAL A 247 -6.23 14.92 1.83
C VAL A 247 -7.16 15.42 2.91
N ALA A 248 -8.45 15.58 2.61
CA ALA A 248 -9.43 16.10 3.57
C ALA A 248 -9.60 15.20 4.80
N VAL A 249 -9.60 13.87 4.62
CA VAL A 249 -9.68 12.91 5.73
C VAL A 249 -8.42 12.99 6.58
N LEU A 250 -7.24 12.97 5.98
CA LEU A 250 -5.97 13.02 6.71
C LEU A 250 -5.77 14.34 7.45
N GLN A 251 -6.19 15.46 6.89
CA GLN A 251 -6.14 16.75 7.59
C GLN A 251 -7.00 16.76 8.87
N ARG A 252 -8.20 16.16 8.81
CA ARG A 252 -9.06 16.00 9.99
C ARG A 252 -8.42 15.11 11.05
N ALA A 253 -7.87 13.97 10.63
CA ALA A 253 -7.21 13.03 11.52
C ALA A 253 -5.92 13.61 12.15
N GLU A 254 -5.16 14.39 11.38
CA GLU A 254 -3.99 15.13 11.88
C GLU A 254 -4.37 16.16 12.93
N ALA A 255 -5.42 16.95 12.67
CA ALA A 255 -5.92 17.93 13.63
C ALA A 255 -6.40 17.26 14.93
N LEU A 256 -7.02 16.08 14.83
CA LEU A 256 -7.38 15.28 15.99
C LEU A 256 -6.14 14.82 16.75
N ALA A 257 -5.17 14.22 16.06
CA ALA A 257 -3.93 13.71 16.66
C ALA A 257 -3.16 14.81 17.42
N ARG A 258 -3.07 16.02 16.84
CA ARG A 258 -2.43 17.16 17.50
C ARG A 258 -3.19 17.63 18.73
N ARG A 259 -4.53 17.73 18.64
CA ARG A 259 -5.35 18.16 19.77
C ARG A 259 -5.29 17.17 20.93
N THR A 260 -5.28 15.89 20.64
CA THR A 260 -5.29 14.84 21.67
C THR A 260 -3.91 14.47 22.20
N ALA A 261 -2.84 14.92 21.58
CA ALA A 261 -1.46 14.57 21.95
C ALA A 261 -1.12 14.90 23.43
N VAL A 262 -1.72 15.95 23.98
CA VAL A 262 -1.50 16.42 25.36
C VAL A 262 -2.52 15.86 26.36
N LEU A 263 -3.50 15.10 25.89
CA LEU A 263 -4.57 14.56 26.73
C LEU A 263 -4.22 13.13 27.19
N ALA A 264 -4.80 12.72 28.33
CA ALA A 264 -4.65 11.39 28.89
C ALA A 264 -5.93 10.96 29.64
N GLY A 265 -6.05 9.67 29.94
CA GLY A 265 -7.13 9.13 30.75
C GLY A 265 -8.51 9.43 30.14
N ASP A 266 -9.41 9.93 30.98
CA ASP A 266 -10.79 10.22 30.61
C ASP A 266 -10.91 11.37 29.59
N ASP A 267 -10.12 12.44 29.78
CA ASP A 267 -10.12 13.59 28.86
C ASP A 267 -9.76 13.17 27.43
N LEU A 268 -8.85 12.24 27.26
CA LEU A 268 -8.51 11.69 25.95
C LEU A 268 -9.67 10.86 25.37
N ARG A 269 -10.28 9.99 26.19
CA ARG A 269 -11.40 9.17 25.74
C ARG A 269 -12.58 10.03 25.30
N ASP A 270 -12.93 11.02 26.11
CA ASP A 270 -14.04 11.93 25.82
C ASP A 270 -13.78 12.76 24.56
N ALA A 271 -12.56 13.32 24.41
CA ALA A 271 -12.21 14.08 23.21
C ALA A 271 -12.21 13.22 21.93
N LEU A 272 -11.82 11.95 22.01
CA LEU A 272 -11.93 11.01 20.89
C LEU A 272 -13.39 10.68 20.61
N ALA A 273 -14.19 10.35 21.65
CA ALA A 273 -15.59 10.01 21.50
C ALA A 273 -16.39 11.15 20.87
N ASP A 274 -16.23 12.38 21.36
CA ASP A 274 -16.89 13.58 20.83
C ASP A 274 -16.54 13.82 19.35
N HIS A 275 -15.26 13.70 19.01
CA HIS A 275 -14.83 13.86 17.62
C HIS A 275 -15.48 12.83 16.70
N HIS A 276 -15.39 11.56 17.06
CA HIS A 276 -15.88 10.47 16.22
C HIS A 276 -17.41 10.46 16.14
N GLU A 277 -18.11 10.84 17.21
CA GLU A 277 -19.55 11.04 17.17
C GLU A 277 -19.95 12.19 16.22
N ALA A 278 -19.23 13.30 16.27
CA ALA A 278 -19.45 14.41 15.33
C ALA A 278 -19.19 13.97 13.88
N ARG A 279 -18.20 13.09 13.64
CA ARG A 279 -17.94 12.53 12.31
C ARG A 279 -19.08 11.63 11.83
N VAL A 280 -19.62 10.75 12.68
CA VAL A 280 -20.80 9.94 12.33
C VAL A 280 -21.96 10.82 11.92
N ARG A 281 -22.27 11.88 12.72
CA ARG A 281 -23.32 12.84 12.37
C ARG A 281 -23.08 13.54 11.03
N ALA A 282 -21.85 13.97 10.76
CA ALA A 282 -21.50 14.61 9.49
C ALA A 282 -21.64 13.67 8.29
N LEU A 283 -21.30 12.39 8.43
CA LEU A 283 -21.51 11.37 7.40
C LEU A 283 -23.01 11.14 7.14
N ASP A 284 -23.85 11.15 8.18
CA ASP A 284 -25.30 11.05 8.04
C ASP A 284 -25.88 12.23 7.25
N GLU A 285 -25.44 13.45 7.54
CA GLU A 285 -25.89 14.63 6.81
C GLU A 285 -25.40 14.65 5.37
N ALA A 286 -24.15 14.25 5.12
CA ALA A 286 -23.64 14.11 3.76
C ALA A 286 -24.44 13.10 2.95
N LEU A 287 -24.78 11.95 3.55
CA LEU A 287 -25.61 10.93 2.91
C LEU A 287 -27.01 11.43 2.57
N LYS A 288 -27.65 12.17 3.49
CA LYS A 288 -28.97 12.80 3.24
C LYS A 288 -28.89 13.79 2.07
N SER A 289 -27.86 14.64 2.05
CA SER A 289 -27.65 15.62 0.98
C SER A 289 -27.42 14.93 -0.38
N GLN A 290 -26.60 13.91 -0.42
CA GLN A 290 -26.33 13.12 -1.63
C GLN A 290 -27.60 12.40 -2.13
N ALA A 291 -28.42 11.89 -1.21
CA ALA A 291 -29.70 11.27 -1.54
C ALA A 291 -30.68 12.25 -2.18
N LEU A 292 -30.73 13.50 -1.69
CA LEU A 292 -31.56 14.54 -2.29
C LEU A 292 -31.12 14.86 -3.73
N VAL A 293 -29.81 14.98 -3.96
CA VAL A 293 -29.25 15.28 -5.30
C VAL A 293 -29.50 14.14 -6.29
N THR A 294 -29.42 12.90 -5.85
CA THR A 294 -29.53 11.72 -6.72
C THR A 294 -30.93 11.13 -6.80
N GLY A 295 -31.87 11.63 -5.99
CA GLY A 295 -33.23 11.06 -5.89
C GLY A 295 -33.24 9.64 -5.28
N GLN A 296 -32.14 9.19 -4.69
CA GLN A 296 -32.06 7.90 -4.02
C GLN A 296 -32.41 8.03 -2.55
N ARG A 297 -33.17 7.07 -2.01
CA ARG A 297 -33.27 6.93 -0.56
C ARG A 297 -31.93 6.42 -0.02
N PRO A 298 -31.35 7.08 1.01
CA PRO A 298 -30.23 6.52 1.73
C PRO A 298 -30.69 5.20 2.33
N VAL A 299 -30.16 4.09 1.83
CA VAL A 299 -30.30 2.82 2.54
C VAL A 299 -29.11 2.78 3.48
N PRO A 300 -29.33 2.82 4.82
CA PRO A 300 -28.25 2.53 5.75
C PRO A 300 -27.65 1.21 5.30
N SER A 301 -26.31 1.14 5.17
CA SER A 301 -25.68 -0.16 4.97
C SER A 301 -26.27 -1.12 5.98
N PRO A 302 -26.82 -2.26 5.57
CA PRO A 302 -26.96 -3.32 6.53
C PRO A 302 -25.53 -3.45 7.05
N ARG A 303 -25.32 -3.11 8.33
CA ARG A 303 -24.09 -3.32 9.08
C ARG A 303 -23.44 -4.53 8.46
N ALA A 304 -22.26 -4.37 7.83
CA ALA A 304 -21.60 -5.42 7.07
C ALA A 304 -21.91 -6.71 7.83
N ALA A 305 -22.74 -7.55 7.25
CA ALA A 305 -23.47 -8.54 8.05
C ALA A 305 -22.41 -9.20 8.89
N ARG A 306 -22.55 -9.11 10.21
CA ARG A 306 -21.61 -9.82 11.10
C ARG A 306 -21.47 -11.16 10.44
N PRO A 307 -20.29 -11.62 10.04
CA PRO A 307 -20.15 -12.87 9.36
C PRO A 307 -21.05 -13.85 10.12
N GLY A 308 -22.13 -14.29 9.51
CA GLY A 308 -22.95 -15.30 10.12
C GLY A 308 -21.97 -16.40 10.44
N ALA A 309 -22.11 -17.18 11.48
CA ALA A 309 -21.15 -18.11 12.11
C ALA A 309 -20.19 -18.92 11.19
N GLY A 310 -19.91 -18.43 9.97
CA GLY A 310 -18.97 -18.96 8.97
C GLY A 310 -17.73 -18.08 8.82
N ASP A 311 -16.60 -18.68 8.46
CA ASP A 311 -15.35 -17.97 8.21
C ASP A 311 -15.49 -16.99 7.05
N PRO A 312 -14.81 -15.82 7.12
CA PRO A 312 -14.79 -14.84 6.04
C PRO A 312 -14.23 -15.44 4.74
N ARG A 313 -14.80 -15.06 3.61
CA ARG A 313 -14.40 -15.59 2.30
C ARG A 313 -13.90 -14.49 1.38
N ALA A 314 -13.03 -14.83 0.44
CA ALA A 314 -12.49 -13.91 -0.54
C ALA A 314 -13.59 -13.19 -1.34
N GLY A 315 -14.67 -13.88 -1.71
CA GLY A 315 -15.83 -13.28 -2.37
C GLY A 315 -16.54 -12.21 -1.52
N GLN A 316 -16.44 -12.29 -0.19
CA GLN A 316 -16.95 -11.27 0.72
C GLN A 316 -15.96 -10.11 0.91
N ALA A 317 -14.65 -10.42 0.90
CA ALA A 317 -13.59 -9.44 1.08
C ALA A 317 -13.32 -8.60 -0.19
N ALA A 318 -13.40 -9.21 -1.38
CA ALA A 318 -13.12 -8.53 -2.65
C ALA A 318 -14.00 -7.28 -2.88
N PRO A 319 -15.32 -7.31 -2.66
CA PRO A 319 -16.17 -6.15 -2.83
C PRO A 319 -15.85 -4.99 -1.89
N LEU A 320 -15.03 -5.19 -0.86
CA LEU A 320 -14.64 -4.13 0.08
C LEU A 320 -13.66 -3.11 -0.53
N ALA A 321 -13.08 -3.40 -1.69
CA ALA A 321 -12.24 -2.46 -2.42
C ALA A 321 -12.55 -2.56 -3.92
N ILE A 322 -13.32 -1.63 -4.43
CA ILE A 322 -13.98 -1.73 -5.75
C ILE A 322 -12.97 -1.61 -6.88
N SER A 323 -12.01 -0.69 -6.79
CA SER A 323 -10.94 -0.56 -7.80
C SER A 323 -10.09 -1.82 -7.88
N LYS A 324 -9.84 -2.45 -6.74
CA LYS A 324 -9.14 -3.73 -6.64
C LYS A 324 -9.96 -4.87 -7.26
N MET A 325 -11.28 -4.84 -7.07
CA MET A 325 -12.20 -5.85 -7.59
C MET A 325 -12.13 -5.95 -9.13
N ALA A 326 -11.88 -4.85 -9.83
CA ALA A 326 -11.70 -4.88 -11.28
C ALA A 326 -10.55 -5.79 -11.73
N VAL A 327 -9.53 -5.97 -10.87
CA VAL A 327 -8.38 -6.86 -11.11
C VAL A 327 -8.64 -8.27 -10.60
N GLU A 328 -9.31 -8.41 -9.46
CA GLU A 328 -9.45 -9.69 -8.75
C GLU A 328 -10.72 -10.47 -9.10
N ALA A 329 -11.84 -9.79 -9.42
CA ALA A 329 -13.11 -10.46 -9.67
C ALA A 329 -13.08 -11.50 -10.79
N PRO A 330 -12.40 -11.30 -11.93
CA PRO A 330 -12.29 -12.32 -12.97
C PRO A 330 -11.62 -13.59 -12.47
N LEU A 331 -10.67 -13.47 -11.54
CA LEU A 331 -9.92 -14.58 -10.96
C LEU A 331 -10.71 -15.28 -9.85
N LEU A 332 -11.45 -14.52 -9.04
CA LEU A 332 -12.37 -15.07 -8.05
C LEU A 332 -13.49 -15.86 -8.69
N GLY A 333 -14.04 -15.38 -9.80
CA GLY A 333 -15.00 -16.13 -10.61
C GLY A 333 -14.43 -17.46 -11.11
N ALA A 334 -13.15 -17.50 -11.51
CA ALA A 334 -12.46 -18.73 -11.90
C ALA A 334 -12.23 -19.71 -10.73
N THR A 335 -12.21 -19.22 -9.48
CA THR A 335 -12.12 -20.07 -8.28
C THR A 335 -13.46 -20.62 -7.82
N GLY A 336 -14.57 -20.22 -8.48
CA GLY A 336 -15.92 -20.62 -8.09
C GLY A 336 -16.50 -19.84 -6.92
N GLU A 337 -15.81 -18.81 -6.42
CA GLU A 337 -16.29 -17.96 -5.33
C GLU A 337 -17.32 -16.93 -5.85
N PRO A 338 -18.50 -16.80 -5.20
CA PRO A 338 -19.44 -15.75 -5.55
C PRO A 338 -18.88 -14.37 -5.19
N VAL A 339 -18.95 -13.45 -6.14
CA VAL A 339 -18.62 -12.04 -5.90
C VAL A 339 -19.90 -11.27 -5.68
N ASP A 340 -20.10 -10.73 -4.49
CA ASP A 340 -21.26 -9.92 -4.15
C ASP A 340 -21.20 -8.54 -4.82
N ARG A 341 -22.32 -8.11 -5.44
CA ARG A 341 -22.42 -6.83 -6.14
C ARG A 341 -22.88 -5.71 -5.21
N VAL A 342 -22.07 -5.38 -4.25
CA VAL A 342 -22.43 -4.34 -3.25
C VAL A 342 -22.34 -2.92 -3.83
N ALA A 343 -21.69 -2.74 -4.98
CA ALA A 343 -21.47 -1.43 -5.60
C ALA A 343 -22.76 -0.74 -6.07
N GLU A 344 -23.83 -1.48 -6.39
CA GLU A 344 -25.07 -0.94 -6.98
C GLU A 344 -25.72 0.18 -6.15
N ARG A 345 -25.54 0.13 -4.85
CA ARG A 345 -26.03 1.12 -3.89
C ARG A 345 -25.49 2.53 -4.11
N TRP A 346 -24.20 2.60 -4.47
CA TRP A 346 -23.46 3.86 -4.56
C TRP A 346 -23.33 4.38 -6.00
N GLU A 347 -23.77 3.61 -6.99
CA GLU A 347 -23.52 3.89 -8.41
C GLU A 347 -23.96 5.28 -8.84
N ARG A 348 -25.20 5.68 -8.53
CA ARG A 348 -25.70 6.99 -8.93
C ARG A 348 -24.95 8.15 -8.29
N ILE A 349 -24.56 8.00 -7.03
CA ILE A 349 -23.77 9.03 -6.33
C ILE A 349 -22.37 9.08 -6.94
N ALA A 350 -21.78 7.91 -7.20
CA ALA A 350 -20.48 7.81 -7.85
C ALA A 350 -20.48 8.40 -9.27
N ASP A 351 -21.54 8.21 -10.04
CA ASP A 351 -21.67 8.80 -11.38
C ASP A 351 -21.66 10.33 -11.37
N VAL A 352 -22.22 10.94 -10.31
CA VAL A 352 -22.18 12.40 -10.10
C VAL A 352 -20.79 12.85 -9.59
N MET A 353 -20.15 12.05 -8.75
CA MET A 353 -18.85 12.36 -8.13
C MET A 353 -17.68 12.13 -9.09
N ALA A 354 -17.70 11.07 -9.88
CA ALA A 354 -16.58 10.65 -10.72
C ALA A 354 -16.02 11.73 -11.67
N PRO A 355 -16.85 12.56 -12.34
CA PRO A 355 -16.34 13.64 -13.19
C PRO A 355 -15.55 14.71 -12.44
N THR A 356 -15.80 14.88 -11.13
CA THR A 356 -15.11 15.88 -10.29
C THR A 356 -13.76 15.39 -9.77
N ILE A 357 -13.47 14.09 -9.85
CA ILE A 357 -12.20 13.53 -9.40
C ILE A 357 -11.08 13.96 -10.34
N ALA A 358 -10.19 14.81 -9.84
CA ALA A 358 -8.97 15.19 -10.54
C ALA A 358 -7.89 14.12 -10.30
N LEU A 359 -7.25 13.67 -11.37
CA LEU A 359 -6.03 12.85 -11.32
C LEU A 359 -4.87 13.72 -11.71
N SER A 360 -3.83 13.77 -10.90
CA SER A 360 -2.67 14.60 -11.16
C SER A 360 -1.89 14.13 -12.40
N ARG A 361 -1.19 15.06 -13.04
CA ARG A 361 -0.28 14.72 -14.15
C ARG A 361 0.77 13.69 -13.72
N ALA A 362 1.25 13.79 -12.49
CA ALA A 362 2.20 12.84 -11.92
C ALA A 362 1.63 11.42 -11.85
N SER A 363 0.41 11.27 -11.31
CA SER A 363 -0.27 9.98 -11.23
C SER A 363 -0.54 9.38 -12.62
N LEU A 364 -1.05 10.19 -13.54
CA LEU A 364 -1.32 9.76 -14.92
C LEU A 364 -0.03 9.35 -15.66
N GLY A 365 1.05 10.09 -15.47
CA GLY A 365 2.36 9.78 -16.06
C GLY A 365 2.94 8.48 -15.52
N LEU A 366 2.89 8.28 -14.20
CA LEU A 366 3.38 7.04 -13.58
C LEU A 366 2.57 5.82 -14.04
N MET A 367 1.25 5.92 -14.06
CA MET A 367 0.38 4.86 -14.58
C MET A 367 0.72 4.51 -16.03
N ARG A 368 1.00 5.52 -16.87
CA ARG A 368 1.39 5.33 -18.26
C ARG A 368 2.73 4.61 -18.39
N THR A 369 3.74 5.02 -17.62
CA THR A 369 5.05 4.37 -17.64
C THR A 369 5.01 2.94 -17.12
N GLN A 370 4.15 2.63 -16.14
CA GLN A 370 3.91 1.26 -15.68
C GLN A 370 3.24 0.41 -16.76
N GLN A 371 2.26 0.96 -17.48
CA GLN A 371 1.62 0.27 -18.59
C GLN A 371 2.63 -0.07 -19.71
N TRP A 372 3.56 0.84 -20.04
CA TRP A 372 4.62 0.57 -21.01
C TRP A 372 5.56 -0.56 -20.56
N ARG A 373 5.92 -0.59 -19.27
CA ARG A 373 6.79 -1.65 -18.72
C ARG A 373 6.15 -3.04 -18.75
N SER A 374 4.83 -3.12 -18.69
CA SER A 374 4.12 -4.40 -18.73
C SER A 374 4.18 -5.09 -20.10
N GLY A 375 4.68 -4.42 -21.13
CA GLY A 375 4.75 -4.96 -22.50
C GLY A 375 3.38 -5.16 -23.16
N ASP A 376 2.30 -4.75 -22.51
CA ASP A 376 0.92 -4.89 -23.01
C ASP A 376 0.61 -3.79 -24.06
N ALA A 377 1.37 -3.86 -25.17
CA ALA A 377 1.23 -2.93 -26.30
C ALA A 377 -0.03 -3.19 -27.16
N SER A 378 -0.85 -4.20 -26.78
CA SER A 378 -1.97 -4.66 -27.60
C SER A 378 -3.27 -3.91 -27.33
N ARG A 379 -3.33 -3.00 -26.34
CA ARG A 379 -4.54 -2.24 -26.06
C ARG A 379 -4.59 -0.96 -26.86
N ASP A 380 -5.58 -0.91 -27.74
CA ASP A 380 -5.88 0.15 -28.68
C ASP A 380 -6.05 1.53 -28.00
N ALA A 381 -5.73 2.55 -28.78
CA ALA A 381 -5.78 3.96 -28.40
C ALA A 381 -7.12 4.43 -27.81
N THR A 382 -8.20 3.84 -28.25
CA THR A 382 -9.57 4.14 -27.82
C THR A 382 -9.83 3.79 -26.34
N ASP A 383 -9.01 2.93 -25.75
CA ASP A 383 -9.24 2.35 -24.44
C ASP A 383 -8.76 3.25 -23.26
N ARG A 384 -7.82 4.17 -23.52
CA ARG A 384 -7.21 4.98 -22.42
C ARG A 384 -8.19 5.97 -21.79
N SER A 385 -8.93 6.71 -22.60
CA SER A 385 -9.91 7.68 -22.09
C SER A 385 -11.02 6.95 -21.35
N ALA A 386 -11.49 5.83 -21.90
CA ALA A 386 -12.47 4.98 -21.25
C ALA A 386 -11.93 4.38 -19.94
N ALA A 387 -10.67 3.92 -19.92
CA ALA A 387 -10.02 3.40 -18.72
C ALA A 387 -9.88 4.45 -17.60
N ILE A 388 -9.55 5.71 -17.94
CA ILE A 388 -9.48 6.79 -16.96
C ILE A 388 -10.88 7.14 -16.43
N VAL A 389 -11.90 7.16 -17.29
CA VAL A 389 -13.29 7.36 -16.86
C VAL A 389 -13.72 6.25 -15.89
N ALA A 390 -13.46 4.99 -16.25
CA ALA A 390 -13.74 3.84 -15.41
C ALA A 390 -12.99 3.91 -14.07
N LEU A 391 -11.71 4.31 -14.08
CA LEU A 391 -10.91 4.49 -12.86
C LEU A 391 -11.51 5.58 -11.95
N ARG A 392 -11.89 6.74 -12.50
CA ARG A 392 -12.54 7.80 -11.70
C ARG A 392 -13.83 7.29 -11.06
N ARG A 393 -14.62 6.51 -11.80
CA ARG A 393 -15.86 5.92 -11.28
C ARG A 393 -15.58 4.93 -10.14
N THR A 394 -14.60 4.05 -10.29
CA THR A 394 -14.24 3.10 -9.23
C THR A 394 -13.63 3.80 -8.01
N LEU A 395 -12.87 4.88 -8.20
CA LEU A 395 -12.38 5.72 -7.10
C LEU A 395 -13.50 6.42 -6.34
N ALA A 396 -14.52 6.91 -7.06
CA ALA A 396 -15.70 7.49 -6.42
C ALA A 396 -16.44 6.44 -5.57
N LEU A 397 -16.63 5.23 -6.12
CA LEU A 397 -17.26 4.12 -5.42
C LEU A 397 -16.45 3.70 -4.17
N ASP A 398 -15.13 3.56 -4.30
CA ASP A 398 -14.24 3.23 -3.16
C ASP A 398 -14.31 4.31 -2.08
N THR A 399 -14.23 5.58 -2.46
CA THR A 399 -14.31 6.72 -1.53
C THR A 399 -15.62 6.71 -0.76
N LEU A 400 -16.75 6.61 -1.47
CA LEU A 400 -18.09 6.59 -0.86
C LEU A 400 -18.24 5.41 0.10
N ARG A 401 -17.82 4.24 -0.32
CA ARG A 401 -17.91 3.05 0.49
C ARG A 401 -17.00 3.10 1.71
N ASN A 402 -15.76 3.51 1.51
CA ASN A 402 -14.81 3.62 2.62
C ASN A 402 -15.29 4.64 3.65
N GLU A 403 -15.82 5.79 3.25
CA GLU A 403 -16.36 6.79 4.20
C GLU A 403 -17.66 6.33 4.85
N GLN A 404 -18.64 5.91 4.04
CA GLN A 404 -20.01 5.70 4.51
C GLN A 404 -20.24 4.34 5.18
N GLU A 405 -19.38 3.36 4.91
CA GLU A 405 -19.53 2.02 5.49
C GLU A 405 -18.39 1.71 6.46
N ILE A 406 -17.15 1.72 5.99
CA ILE A 406 -16.01 1.20 6.76
C ILE A 406 -15.54 2.23 7.79
N HIS A 407 -15.22 3.46 7.36
CA HIS A 407 -14.74 4.51 8.26
C HIS A 407 -15.83 4.92 9.27
N ARG A 408 -17.08 4.96 8.81
CA ARG A 408 -18.22 5.18 9.71
C ARG A 408 -18.29 4.16 10.85
N GLU A 409 -18.07 2.85 10.56
CA GLU A 409 -18.06 1.83 11.62
C GLU A 409 -16.85 2.02 12.55
N ILE A 410 -15.70 2.37 12.00
CA ILE A 410 -14.50 2.73 12.78
C ILE A 410 -14.80 3.93 13.70
N HIS A 411 -15.37 5.00 13.20
CA HIS A 411 -15.80 6.13 14.02
C HIS A 411 -16.78 5.69 15.12
N GLY A 412 -17.70 4.79 14.79
CA GLY A 412 -18.64 4.23 15.76
C GLY A 412 -17.96 3.48 16.90
N TRP A 413 -16.76 2.90 16.71
CA TRP A 413 -16.03 2.24 17.79
C TRP A 413 -15.57 3.22 18.87
N TRP A 414 -15.04 4.37 18.50
CA TRP A 414 -14.65 5.43 19.46
C TRP A 414 -15.85 6.17 20.04
N ALA A 415 -16.85 6.48 19.23
CA ALA A 415 -18.06 7.17 19.67
C ALA A 415 -18.82 6.39 20.78
N ARG A 416 -18.74 5.05 20.75
CA ARG A 416 -19.33 4.19 21.78
C ARG A 416 -18.43 3.98 23.01
N GLY A 417 -17.27 4.61 23.08
CA GLY A 417 -16.35 4.66 24.21
C GLY A 417 -15.78 3.28 24.65
N ALA A 418 -16.59 2.47 25.29
CA ALA A 418 -16.17 1.17 25.85
C ALA A 418 -15.69 0.12 24.82
N THR A 419 -15.85 0.38 23.53
CA THR A 419 -15.45 -0.54 22.46
C THR A 419 -14.22 -0.06 21.68
N ALA A 420 -13.63 1.08 22.08
CA ALA A 420 -12.42 1.59 21.45
C ALA A 420 -11.24 0.63 21.74
N PRO A 421 -10.46 0.25 20.70
CA PRO A 421 -9.26 -0.56 20.91
C PRO A 421 -8.22 0.18 21.75
N ALA A 422 -7.66 -0.50 22.73
CA ALA A 422 -6.72 0.10 23.68
C ALA A 422 -5.33 0.38 23.06
N ASP A 423 -4.95 -0.38 22.06
CA ASP A 423 -3.63 -0.31 21.41
C ASP A 423 -3.73 -0.52 19.89
N LEU A 424 -2.65 -0.13 19.19
CA LEU A 424 -2.59 -0.22 17.74
C LEU A 424 -2.78 -1.65 17.22
N GLN A 425 -2.18 -2.65 17.88
CA GLN A 425 -2.23 -4.02 17.38
C GLN A 425 -3.63 -4.62 17.51
N SER A 426 -4.35 -4.31 18.57
CA SER A 426 -5.74 -4.69 18.75
C SER A 426 -6.65 -4.01 17.73
N LEU A 427 -6.38 -2.73 17.43
CA LEU A 427 -7.11 -1.99 16.40
C LEU A 427 -6.84 -2.58 15.00
N VAL A 428 -5.59 -2.90 14.68
CA VAL A 428 -5.21 -3.53 13.40
C VAL A 428 -5.94 -4.87 13.25
N ARG A 429 -5.85 -5.74 14.24
CA ARG A 429 -6.58 -7.04 14.20
C ARG A 429 -8.07 -6.83 13.96
N ARG A 430 -8.70 -5.90 14.68
CA ARG A 430 -10.12 -5.63 14.52
C ARG A 430 -10.49 -5.14 13.12
N VAL A 431 -9.69 -4.25 12.53
CA VAL A 431 -9.90 -3.79 11.16
C VAL A 431 -9.79 -4.94 10.16
N TYR A 432 -8.76 -5.78 10.29
CA TYR A 432 -8.54 -6.88 9.35
C TYR A 432 -9.54 -8.03 9.54
N ASP A 433 -9.90 -8.36 10.77
CA ASP A 433 -10.82 -9.46 11.06
C ASP A 433 -12.28 -9.06 10.77
N ASP A 434 -12.72 -7.90 11.27
CA ASP A 434 -14.14 -7.53 11.29
C ASP A 434 -14.58 -6.72 10.06
N LEU A 435 -13.67 -5.91 9.47
CA LEU A 435 -14.03 -5.02 8.37
C LEU A 435 -13.47 -5.48 7.03
N PHE A 436 -12.21 -5.91 6.99
CA PHE A 436 -11.59 -6.36 5.74
C PHE A 436 -11.82 -7.84 5.45
N MET A 437 -12.37 -8.59 6.42
CA MET A 437 -12.66 -10.02 6.29
C MET A 437 -11.44 -10.84 5.83
N THR A 438 -10.25 -10.46 6.29
CA THR A 438 -9.00 -11.13 5.95
C THR A 438 -8.19 -11.46 7.21
N PRO A 439 -8.77 -12.22 8.16
CA PRO A 439 -8.11 -12.54 9.42
C PRO A 439 -6.82 -13.34 9.18
N ALA A 440 -5.78 -13.02 9.97
CA ALA A 440 -4.49 -13.70 9.86
C ALA A 440 -4.57 -15.21 10.15
N ARG A 441 -5.59 -15.63 10.92
CA ARG A 441 -5.82 -17.04 11.30
C ARG A 441 -6.41 -17.89 10.19
N ASP A 442 -6.98 -17.28 9.12
CA ASP A 442 -7.58 -18.05 8.03
C ASP A 442 -6.47 -18.56 7.09
N PRO A 443 -6.20 -19.87 7.06
CA PRO A 443 -5.12 -20.44 6.26
C PRO A 443 -5.40 -20.34 4.76
N TRP A 444 -6.66 -20.21 4.36
CA TRP A 444 -7.09 -20.13 2.96
C TRP A 444 -7.33 -18.70 2.50
N LEU A 445 -7.18 -17.71 3.39
CA LEU A 445 -7.32 -16.29 3.04
C LEU A 445 -8.68 -15.94 2.43
N GLY A 446 -9.73 -16.64 2.86
CA GLY A 446 -11.07 -16.54 2.33
C GLY A 446 -11.30 -17.29 1.02
N LEU A 447 -10.31 -17.97 0.47
CA LEU A 447 -10.50 -18.87 -0.67
C LEU A 447 -11.21 -20.15 -0.23
N ALA A 448 -11.94 -20.79 -1.17
CA ALA A 448 -12.58 -22.06 -0.88
C ALA A 448 -11.54 -23.15 -0.57
N ASP A 449 -11.81 -23.94 0.47
CA ASP A 449 -10.99 -25.12 0.78
C ASP A 449 -10.93 -26.04 -0.46
N PRO A 450 -9.73 -26.45 -0.92
CA PRO A 450 -9.57 -27.39 -2.02
C PRO A 450 -10.36 -28.69 -1.83
N ALA A 451 -10.56 -29.12 -0.59
CA ALA A 451 -11.31 -30.33 -0.24
C ALA A 451 -12.84 -30.17 -0.30
N SER A 452 -13.36 -28.99 -0.64
CA SER A 452 -14.81 -28.69 -0.61
C SER A 452 -15.64 -29.49 -1.62
N TYR A 453 -15.03 -30.09 -2.65
CA TYR A 453 -15.71 -30.94 -3.63
C TYR A 453 -15.24 -32.40 -3.53
N GLY A 454 -16.14 -33.29 -3.05
CA GLY A 454 -15.81 -34.68 -2.78
C GLY A 454 -15.73 -35.62 -3.98
N GLY A 455 -16.03 -35.17 -5.18
CA GLY A 455 -16.03 -35.99 -6.41
C GLY A 455 -14.66 -36.16 -7.06
N LEU A 456 -13.66 -35.38 -6.68
CA LEU A 456 -12.29 -35.42 -7.20
C LEU A 456 -11.28 -35.40 -6.07
N VAL A 457 -10.13 -36.03 -6.26
CA VAL A 457 -9.03 -35.97 -5.29
C VAL A 457 -8.62 -34.53 -5.03
N GLY A 458 -8.61 -34.10 -3.77
CA GLY A 458 -8.33 -32.72 -3.37
C GLY A 458 -9.32 -31.68 -3.94
N GLY A 459 -10.58 -32.08 -4.22
CA GLY A 459 -11.56 -31.21 -4.87
C GLY A 459 -11.19 -30.81 -6.30
N GLY A 460 -10.35 -31.60 -6.97
CA GLY A 460 -9.79 -31.30 -8.30
C GLY A 460 -8.65 -30.28 -8.29
N ARG A 461 -8.11 -29.97 -7.11
CA ARG A 461 -7.01 -29.01 -6.90
C ARG A 461 -5.81 -29.72 -6.27
N ARG A 462 -4.64 -29.23 -6.55
CA ARG A 462 -3.41 -29.72 -5.93
C ARG A 462 -2.77 -28.62 -5.10
N THR A 463 -2.65 -28.84 -3.80
CA THR A 463 -1.87 -27.94 -2.93
C THR A 463 -0.41 -28.35 -2.98
N GLN A 464 0.47 -27.43 -3.37
CA GLN A 464 1.92 -27.61 -3.28
C GLN A 464 2.42 -26.75 -2.13
N VAL A 465 3.11 -27.38 -1.18
CA VAL A 465 3.87 -26.67 -0.15
C VAL A 465 5.31 -26.61 -0.65
N HIS A 466 5.78 -25.43 -1.01
CA HIS A 466 7.21 -25.22 -1.21
C HIS A 466 7.84 -25.03 0.17
N LEU A 467 8.52 -26.08 0.65
CA LEU A 467 9.31 -26.08 1.86
C LEU A 467 10.61 -25.30 1.67
#